data_27bb6cf60dc2a411ac34ce58f46fbd82
#
_entry.id   27bb6cf60dc2a411ac34ce58f46fbd82
#
_cell.length_a   1.000
_cell.length_b   1.000
_cell.length_c   1.000
_cell.angle_alpha   90.00
_cell.angle_beta   90.00
_cell.angle_gamma   90.00
#
_symmetry.space_group_name_H-M   'P 1'
#
loop_
_entity.id
_entity.type
_entity.pdbx_description
1 polymer ?
#
loop_
_entity_poly.entity_id
_entity_poly.type
_entity_poly.pdbx_seq_one_letter_code
_entity_poly.pdbx_strand_id
1 'polypeptide(L)'
;WDGKEETIPVKACRMEEYTEQPDVILVCVKGYSLTDLIPDIRRIAGPETVVLPILNIYGTGGRLQKEFPDLTVPDGCIYVSAAIEEPGVILRHGKILRVVFGARTPSEETESMRAIARDMASEDLEVILSPDIRRDAMVKFSYVSPIGTAGLYYNATAVDFQQEGEKREMIC
;
A
#
# COMPACT_ATOMS: atom_id res chain seq x y z
N TRP A 1 -12.49 -13.10 9.88
CA TRP A 1 -11.59 -14.22 10.19
C TRP A 1 -12.37 -15.49 10.11
N ASP A 2 -11.92 -16.45 9.29
CA ASP A 2 -12.56 -17.76 9.11
C ASP A 2 -11.92 -18.86 9.97
N GLY A 3 -10.98 -18.50 10.85
CA GLY A 3 -10.22 -19.42 11.70
C GLY A 3 -9.13 -20.21 10.97
N LYS A 4 -8.84 -19.83 9.72
CA LYS A 4 -7.83 -20.50 8.91
C LYS A 4 -6.45 -19.92 9.23
N GLU A 5 -5.53 -20.78 9.58
CA GLU A 5 -4.12 -20.44 9.77
C GLU A 5 -3.33 -20.97 8.56
N GLU A 6 -2.46 -20.16 8.03
CA GLU A 6 -1.58 -20.51 6.93
C GLU A 6 -0.16 -20.02 7.22
N THR A 7 0.82 -20.90 7.03
CA THR A 7 2.23 -20.56 7.17
C THR A 7 2.87 -20.43 5.78
N ILE A 8 3.35 -19.22 5.48
CA ILE A 8 4.01 -18.93 4.20
C ILE A 8 5.50 -18.71 4.46
N PRO A 9 6.39 -19.53 3.86
CA PRO A 9 7.82 -19.30 3.98
C PRO A 9 8.23 -18.03 3.22
N VAL A 10 8.90 -17.10 3.90
CA VAL A 10 9.43 -15.88 3.30
C VAL A 10 10.91 -15.74 3.61
N LYS A 11 11.67 -15.16 2.66
CA LYS A 11 13.06 -14.77 2.90
C LYS A 11 13.06 -13.37 3.52
N ALA A 12 13.29 -13.29 4.81
CA ALA A 12 13.41 -12.03 5.53
C ALA A 12 14.88 -11.67 5.73
N CYS A 13 15.25 -10.44 5.42
CA CYS A 13 16.57 -9.88 5.66
C CYS A 13 16.47 -8.36 5.90
N ARG A 14 17.53 -7.76 6.40
CA ARG A 14 17.65 -6.31 6.45
C ARG A 14 17.88 -5.76 5.05
N MET A 15 17.51 -4.50 4.81
CA MET A 15 17.69 -3.88 3.49
C MET A 15 19.15 -3.86 3.06
N GLU A 16 20.08 -3.61 3.97
CA GLU A 16 21.53 -3.63 3.68
C GLU A 16 22.07 -5.01 3.27
N GLU A 17 21.38 -6.09 3.64
CA GLU A 17 21.75 -7.46 3.32
C GLU A 17 21.16 -7.94 1.98
N TYR A 18 20.16 -7.22 1.45
CA TYR A 18 19.53 -7.58 0.20
C TYR A 18 20.41 -7.18 -0.98
N THR A 19 20.75 -8.14 -1.83
CA THR A 19 21.72 -7.97 -2.94
C THR A 19 21.16 -8.28 -4.32
N GLU A 20 19.93 -8.79 -4.38
CA GLU A 20 19.26 -9.14 -5.64
C GLU A 20 18.64 -7.88 -6.28
N GLN A 21 18.37 -7.95 -7.57
CA GLN A 21 17.67 -6.89 -8.30
C GLN A 21 16.21 -7.30 -8.50
N PRO A 22 15.24 -6.67 -7.80
CA PRO A 22 13.85 -7.08 -7.86
C PRO A 22 13.12 -6.49 -9.07
N ASP A 23 12.12 -7.20 -9.59
CA ASP A 23 11.19 -6.66 -10.58
C ASP A 23 10.24 -5.63 -9.97
N VAL A 24 9.86 -5.83 -8.70
CA VAL A 24 8.99 -4.92 -7.96
C VAL A 24 9.46 -4.70 -6.52
N ILE A 25 9.40 -3.46 -6.07
CA ILE A 25 9.63 -3.06 -4.68
C ILE A 25 8.31 -2.54 -4.12
N LEU A 26 7.67 -3.31 -3.23
CA LEU A 26 6.49 -2.84 -2.49
C LEU A 26 6.93 -1.99 -1.30
N VAL A 27 6.60 -0.70 -1.31
CA VAL A 27 6.92 0.20 -0.20
C VAL A 27 5.74 0.24 0.76
N CYS A 28 5.92 -0.40 1.93
CA CYS A 28 4.88 -0.60 2.95
C CYS A 28 5.20 0.06 4.30
N VAL A 29 6.23 0.89 4.36
CA VAL A 29 6.64 1.58 5.59
C VAL A 29 5.69 2.70 5.98
N LYS A 30 5.87 3.25 7.18
CA LYS A 30 5.18 4.49 7.58
C LYS A 30 5.78 5.69 6.86
N GLY A 31 4.97 6.74 6.63
CA GLY A 31 5.38 7.91 5.86
C GLY A 31 6.63 8.63 6.35
N TYR A 32 6.88 8.61 7.67
CA TYR A 32 8.06 9.21 8.27
C TYR A 32 9.38 8.46 7.95
N SER A 33 9.29 7.18 7.61
CA SER A 33 10.46 6.35 7.23
C SER A 33 10.72 6.34 5.71
N LEU A 34 9.90 7.03 4.93
CA LEU A 34 9.98 6.97 3.47
C LEU A 34 11.32 7.48 2.93
N THR A 35 11.85 8.55 3.55
CA THR A 35 13.13 9.16 3.12
C THR A 35 14.31 8.25 3.40
N ASP A 36 14.26 7.47 4.47
CA ASP A 36 15.34 6.58 4.88
C ASP A 36 15.54 5.40 3.90
N LEU A 37 14.49 5.06 3.13
CA LEU A 37 14.55 3.98 2.12
C LEU A 37 15.20 4.40 0.79
N ILE A 38 15.34 5.70 0.51
CA ILE A 38 15.81 6.17 -0.78
C ILE A 38 17.19 5.60 -1.15
N PRO A 39 18.21 5.61 -0.26
CA PRO A 39 19.50 5.03 -0.56
C PRO A 39 19.44 3.52 -0.89
N ASP A 40 18.63 2.77 -0.15
CA ASP A 40 18.50 1.33 -0.35
C ASP A 40 17.78 1.01 -1.66
N ILE A 41 16.71 1.71 -1.98
CA ILE A 41 16.00 1.54 -3.25
C ILE A 41 16.96 1.83 -4.42
N ARG A 42 17.75 2.91 -4.35
CA ARG A 42 18.76 3.21 -5.40
C ARG A 42 19.79 2.11 -5.58
N ARG A 43 20.16 1.43 -4.51
CA ARG A 43 21.17 0.38 -4.52
C ARG A 43 20.68 -0.91 -5.19
N ILE A 44 19.39 -1.25 -5.01
CA ILE A 44 18.84 -2.55 -5.46
C ILE A 44 17.97 -2.44 -6.72
N ALA A 45 17.42 -1.27 -7.03
CA ALA A 45 16.56 -1.10 -8.19
C ALA A 45 17.35 -1.16 -9.50
N GLY A 46 16.88 -1.98 -10.43
CA GLY A 46 17.34 -1.99 -11.81
C GLY A 46 16.45 -1.11 -12.71
N PRO A 47 16.82 -0.95 -13.99
CA PRO A 47 16.11 -0.09 -14.92
C PRO A 47 14.63 -0.49 -15.15
N GLU A 48 14.33 -1.77 -14.99
CA GLU A 48 12.97 -2.31 -15.16
C GLU A 48 12.21 -2.45 -13.83
N THR A 49 12.86 -2.16 -12.68
CA THR A 49 12.23 -2.25 -11.37
C THR A 49 11.08 -1.25 -11.24
N VAL A 50 9.91 -1.73 -10.83
CA VAL A 50 8.77 -0.89 -10.46
C VAL A 50 8.77 -0.66 -8.95
N VAL A 51 8.81 0.61 -8.52
CA VAL A 51 8.72 0.97 -7.09
C VAL A 51 7.28 1.36 -6.76
N LEU A 52 6.55 0.47 -6.11
CA LEU A 52 5.12 0.60 -5.83
C LEU A 52 4.85 0.93 -4.36
N PRO A 53 4.61 2.19 -4.01
CA PRO A 53 4.16 2.57 -2.68
C PRO A 53 2.68 2.26 -2.49
N ILE A 54 2.34 1.56 -1.40
CA ILE A 54 0.96 1.21 -1.04
C ILE A 54 0.56 1.73 0.35
N LEU A 55 1.13 2.88 0.73
CA LEU A 55 0.87 3.55 2.00
C LEU A 55 -0.53 4.17 2.06
N ASN A 56 -1.00 4.46 3.29
CA ASN A 56 -2.23 5.24 3.52
C ASN A 56 -1.98 6.76 3.40
N ILE A 57 -1.16 7.18 2.44
CA ILE A 57 -0.80 8.58 2.19
C ILE A 57 -1.00 8.86 0.71
N TYR A 58 -1.77 9.89 0.40
CA TYR A 58 -2.02 10.30 -0.97
C TYR A 58 -0.77 10.88 -1.64
N GLY A 59 -0.54 10.54 -2.91
CA GLY A 59 0.52 11.11 -3.75
C GLY A 59 1.94 10.64 -3.40
N THR A 60 2.09 9.52 -2.72
CA THR A 60 3.41 8.97 -2.34
C THR A 60 4.24 8.58 -3.56
N GLY A 61 3.62 7.99 -4.58
CA GLY A 61 4.32 7.63 -5.83
C GLY A 61 4.91 8.85 -6.53
N GLY A 62 4.13 9.95 -6.62
CA GLY A 62 4.61 11.20 -7.19
C GLY A 62 5.75 11.85 -6.40
N ARG A 63 5.83 11.63 -5.09
CA ARG A 63 6.97 12.06 -4.26
C ARG A 63 8.20 11.21 -4.55
N LEU A 64 8.07 9.89 -4.56
CA LEU A 64 9.17 8.97 -4.84
C LEU A 64 9.67 9.10 -6.29
N GLN A 65 8.80 9.36 -7.27
CA GLN A 65 9.20 9.58 -8.66
C GLN A 65 10.22 10.72 -8.82
N LYS A 66 10.16 11.74 -7.98
CA LYS A 66 11.15 12.83 -7.99
C LYS A 66 12.54 12.38 -7.56
N GLU A 67 12.59 11.37 -6.69
CA GLU A 67 13.84 10.77 -6.21
C GLU A 67 14.40 9.73 -7.20
N PHE A 68 13.52 9.16 -8.03
CA PHE A 68 13.83 8.10 -8.99
C PHE A 68 13.28 8.46 -10.37
N PRO A 69 13.82 9.50 -11.06
CA PRO A 69 13.27 9.97 -12.34
C PRO A 69 13.33 8.91 -13.45
N ASP A 70 14.28 7.98 -13.36
CA ASP A 70 14.53 6.95 -14.38
C ASP A 70 13.81 5.63 -14.10
N LEU A 71 13.12 5.50 -12.96
CA LEU A 71 12.37 4.31 -12.60
C LEU A 71 10.86 4.50 -12.83
N THR A 72 10.15 3.38 -12.98
CA THR A 72 8.68 3.38 -12.96
C THR A 72 8.19 3.42 -11.51
N VAL A 73 7.55 4.52 -11.11
CA VAL A 73 7.01 4.71 -9.75
C VAL A 73 5.54 5.14 -9.83
N PRO A 74 4.59 4.18 -9.93
CA PRO A 74 3.16 4.49 -9.94
C PRO A 74 2.68 5.01 -8.58
N ASP A 75 1.48 5.58 -8.53
CA ASP A 75 0.75 5.72 -7.27
C ASP A 75 0.01 4.42 -6.95
N GLY A 76 -0.15 4.11 -5.66
CA GLY A 76 -0.85 2.91 -5.25
C GLY A 76 -1.42 2.99 -3.83
N CYS A 77 -2.32 2.07 -3.54
CA CYS A 77 -2.88 1.90 -2.22
C CYS A 77 -3.34 0.46 -1.99
N ILE A 78 -3.43 0.04 -0.73
CA ILE A 78 -3.91 -1.29 -0.33
C ILE A 78 -5.14 -1.17 0.56
N TYR A 79 -6.14 -2.01 0.30
CA TYR A 79 -7.30 -2.20 1.16
C TYR A 79 -7.12 -3.51 1.91
N VAL A 80 -6.83 -3.41 3.18
CA VAL A 80 -6.67 -4.55 4.10
C VAL A 80 -6.94 -4.08 5.52
N SER A 81 -7.56 -4.93 6.31
CA SER A 81 -7.61 -4.77 7.76
C SER A 81 -6.78 -5.88 8.37
N ALA A 82 -5.61 -5.54 8.88
CA ALA A 82 -4.67 -6.49 9.46
C ALA A 82 -3.89 -5.86 10.61
N ALA A 83 -3.47 -6.70 11.54
CA ALA A 83 -2.60 -6.34 12.65
C ALA A 83 -1.48 -7.35 12.79
N ILE A 84 -0.32 -6.90 13.28
CA ILE A 84 0.74 -7.80 13.73
C ILE A 84 0.38 -8.23 15.14
N GLU A 85 0.13 -9.51 15.35
CA GLU A 85 -0.18 -10.07 16.65
C GLU A 85 1.12 -10.34 17.43
N GLU A 86 2.09 -10.94 16.76
CA GLU A 86 3.46 -11.10 17.25
C GLU A 86 4.44 -11.14 16.05
N PRO A 87 5.75 -11.11 16.26
CA PRO A 87 6.72 -11.16 15.17
C PRO A 87 6.50 -12.36 14.26
N GLY A 88 6.21 -12.10 12.99
CA GLY A 88 5.94 -13.12 11.99
C GLY A 88 4.48 -13.60 11.92
N VAL A 89 3.61 -13.15 12.84
CA VAL A 89 2.18 -13.50 12.85
C VAL A 89 1.32 -12.29 12.49
N ILE A 90 0.58 -12.39 11.41
CA ILE A 90 -0.32 -11.34 10.93
C ILE A 90 -1.75 -11.84 11.03
N LEU A 91 -2.56 -11.14 11.82
CA LEU A 91 -3.99 -11.37 11.92
C LEU A 91 -4.72 -10.49 10.89
N ARG A 92 -5.38 -11.11 9.92
CA ARG A 92 -6.23 -10.43 8.94
C ARG A 92 -7.68 -10.43 9.39
N HIS A 93 -8.30 -9.27 9.39
CA HIS A 93 -9.72 -9.10 9.69
C HIS A 93 -10.52 -8.90 8.39
N GLY A 94 -11.56 -9.72 8.20
CA GLY A 94 -12.40 -9.66 7.01
C GLY A 94 -11.75 -10.26 5.75
N LYS A 95 -12.46 -10.14 4.62
CA LYS A 95 -12.10 -10.80 3.37
C LYS A 95 -11.41 -9.87 2.36
N ILE A 96 -11.43 -8.56 2.62
CA ILE A 96 -10.91 -7.60 1.64
C ILE A 96 -9.38 -7.61 1.72
N LEU A 97 -8.76 -7.99 0.62
CA LEU A 97 -7.35 -7.79 0.33
C LEU A 97 -7.24 -7.34 -1.12
N ARG A 98 -7.02 -6.04 -1.31
CA ARG A 98 -7.00 -5.43 -2.64
C ARG A 98 -5.86 -4.43 -2.75
N VAL A 99 -5.08 -4.53 -3.80
CA VAL A 99 -4.11 -3.52 -4.22
C VAL A 99 -4.66 -2.79 -5.44
N VAL A 100 -4.68 -1.47 -5.38
CA VAL A 100 -5.03 -0.59 -6.50
C VAL A 100 -3.83 0.28 -6.78
N PHE A 101 -3.34 0.26 -8.01
CA PHE A 101 -2.23 1.10 -8.42
C PHE A 101 -2.37 1.51 -9.89
N GLY A 102 -1.62 2.52 -10.31
CA GLY A 102 -1.69 2.96 -11.70
C GLY A 102 -0.77 4.13 -12.00
N ALA A 103 -0.62 4.41 -13.27
CA ALA A 103 0.07 5.58 -13.77
C ALA A 103 -0.71 6.87 -13.47
N ARG A 104 0.00 7.96 -13.19
CA ARG A 104 -0.62 9.28 -12.97
C ARG A 104 -1.09 9.94 -14.27
N THR A 105 -0.48 9.52 -15.38
CA THR A 105 -0.89 9.89 -16.74
C THR A 105 -0.84 8.65 -17.65
N PRO A 106 -1.64 8.59 -18.72
CA PRO A 106 -1.63 7.42 -19.61
C PRO A 106 -0.25 7.12 -20.23
N SER A 107 0.60 8.15 -20.42
CA SER A 107 1.95 8.00 -20.97
C SER A 107 2.96 7.39 -20.01
N GLU A 108 2.66 7.34 -18.72
CA GLU A 108 3.50 6.71 -17.69
C GLU A 108 3.18 5.22 -17.49
N GLU A 109 2.12 4.70 -18.12
CA GLU A 109 1.76 3.28 -17.99
C GLU A 109 2.73 2.41 -18.81
N THR A 110 3.34 1.43 -18.13
CA THR A 110 4.34 0.54 -18.73
C THR A 110 3.83 -0.91 -18.81
N GLU A 111 4.49 -1.73 -19.65
CA GLU A 111 4.17 -3.16 -19.69
C GLU A 111 4.56 -3.86 -18.38
N SER A 112 5.61 -3.42 -17.70
CA SER A 112 6.00 -3.92 -16.37
C SER A 112 4.87 -3.73 -15.35
N MET A 113 4.14 -2.60 -15.38
CA MET A 113 2.97 -2.40 -14.51
C MET A 113 1.85 -3.39 -14.82
N ARG A 114 1.59 -3.68 -16.10
CA ARG A 114 0.59 -4.68 -16.52
C ARG A 114 0.99 -6.09 -16.10
N ALA A 115 2.28 -6.43 -16.25
CA ALA A 115 2.81 -7.72 -15.82
C ALA A 115 2.65 -7.90 -14.31
N ILE A 116 3.04 -6.89 -13.51
CA ILE A 116 2.89 -6.90 -12.06
C ILE A 116 1.42 -7.07 -11.65
N ALA A 117 0.49 -6.39 -12.31
CA ALA A 117 -0.94 -6.54 -12.01
C ALA A 117 -1.45 -7.96 -12.24
N ARG A 118 -0.97 -8.63 -13.31
CA ARG A 118 -1.32 -10.03 -13.59
C ARG A 118 -0.67 -11.00 -12.60
N ASP A 119 0.63 -10.81 -12.32
CA ASP A 119 1.44 -11.76 -11.56
C ASP A 119 1.17 -11.70 -10.06
N MET A 120 0.79 -10.52 -9.55
CA MET A 120 0.39 -10.36 -8.15
C MET A 120 -1.04 -10.85 -7.86
N ALA A 121 -1.93 -10.88 -8.86
CA ALA A 121 -3.32 -11.25 -8.66
C ALA A 121 -3.44 -12.74 -8.31
N SER A 122 -4.26 -13.06 -7.31
CA SER A 122 -4.55 -14.43 -6.89
C SER A 122 -6.01 -14.55 -6.46
N GLU A 123 -6.44 -15.75 -6.05
CA GLU A 123 -7.78 -15.98 -5.53
C GLU A 123 -8.07 -15.10 -4.29
N ASP A 124 -7.05 -14.86 -3.46
CA ASP A 124 -7.18 -14.10 -2.21
C ASP A 124 -6.75 -12.63 -2.34
N LEU A 125 -6.04 -12.24 -3.40
CA LEU A 125 -5.57 -10.88 -3.63
C LEU A 125 -6.12 -10.32 -4.94
N GLU A 126 -7.04 -9.37 -4.82
CA GLU A 126 -7.50 -8.58 -5.96
C GLU A 126 -6.49 -7.48 -6.28
N VAL A 127 -6.04 -7.42 -7.54
CA VAL A 127 -5.11 -6.39 -8.02
C VAL A 127 -5.76 -5.63 -9.16
N ILE A 128 -5.85 -4.30 -9.02
CA ILE A 128 -6.47 -3.41 -10.00
C ILE A 128 -5.42 -2.46 -10.55
N LEU A 129 -5.11 -2.57 -11.84
CA LEU A 129 -4.41 -1.52 -12.57
C LEU A 129 -5.43 -0.43 -12.93
N SER A 130 -5.41 0.65 -12.16
CA SER A 130 -6.40 1.73 -12.26
C SER A 130 -6.14 2.62 -13.47
N PRO A 131 -7.17 2.92 -14.28
CA PRO A 131 -7.06 3.93 -15.34
C PRO A 131 -7.05 5.37 -14.78
N ASP A 132 -7.44 5.58 -13.52
CA ASP A 132 -7.43 6.88 -12.83
C ASP A 132 -7.05 6.70 -11.35
N ILE A 133 -5.78 6.37 -11.13
CA ILE A 133 -5.26 6.14 -9.78
C ILE A 133 -5.36 7.37 -8.88
N ARG A 134 -5.33 8.58 -9.45
CA ARG A 134 -5.46 9.79 -8.66
C ARG A 134 -6.83 9.85 -7.98
N ARG A 135 -7.88 9.53 -8.72
CA ARG A 135 -9.24 9.44 -8.19
C ARG A 135 -9.37 8.33 -7.16
N ASP A 136 -8.93 7.12 -7.50
CA ASP A 136 -9.09 5.95 -6.63
C ASP A 136 -8.31 6.09 -5.32
N ALA A 137 -7.08 6.58 -5.38
CA ALA A 137 -6.28 6.87 -4.19
C ALA A 137 -6.87 8.02 -3.36
N MET A 138 -7.46 9.04 -4.00
CA MET A 138 -8.13 10.14 -3.28
C MET A 138 -9.40 9.65 -2.59
N VAL A 139 -10.21 8.80 -3.22
CA VAL A 139 -11.39 8.19 -2.61
C VAL A 139 -11.00 7.42 -1.35
N LYS A 140 -9.96 6.60 -1.43
CA LYS A 140 -9.46 5.89 -0.25
C LYS A 140 -8.96 6.84 0.83
N PHE A 141 -8.15 7.83 0.47
CA PHE A 141 -7.57 8.80 1.41
C PHE A 141 -8.64 9.61 2.12
N SER A 142 -9.69 10.05 1.41
CA SER A 142 -10.81 10.81 1.97
C SER A 142 -11.62 10.03 3.02
N TYR A 143 -11.57 8.71 3.00
CA TYR A 143 -12.18 7.86 4.02
C TYR A 143 -11.22 7.56 5.17
N VAL A 144 -10.01 7.09 4.87
CA VAL A 144 -9.08 6.59 5.88
C VAL A 144 -8.52 7.70 6.77
N SER A 145 -8.20 8.86 6.18
CA SER A 145 -7.55 9.96 6.90
C SER A 145 -8.50 10.63 7.93
N PRO A 146 -9.73 11.01 7.59
CA PRO A 146 -10.68 11.56 8.55
C PRO A 146 -11.02 10.59 9.69
N ILE A 147 -11.29 9.32 9.36
CA ILE A 147 -11.62 8.31 10.38
C ILE A 147 -10.44 8.10 11.34
N GLY A 148 -9.21 8.03 10.84
CA GLY A 148 -8.03 7.92 11.67
C GLY A 148 -7.85 9.12 12.60
N THR A 149 -8.03 10.33 12.09
CA THR A 149 -7.94 11.58 12.86
C THR A 149 -9.04 11.69 13.91
N ALA A 150 -10.28 11.41 13.51
CA ALA A 150 -11.42 11.40 14.42
C ALA A 150 -11.27 10.33 15.51
N GLY A 151 -10.78 9.14 15.13
CA GLY A 151 -10.50 8.06 16.08
C GLY A 151 -9.53 8.47 17.17
N LEU A 152 -8.45 9.16 16.81
CA LEU A 152 -7.50 9.71 17.78
C LEU A 152 -8.12 10.81 18.65
N TYR A 153 -8.85 11.74 18.05
CA TYR A 153 -9.43 12.88 18.76
C TYR A 153 -10.52 12.46 19.75
N TYR A 154 -11.41 11.53 19.35
CA TYR A 154 -12.53 11.07 20.16
C TYR A 154 -12.25 9.79 20.96
N ASN A 155 -11.04 9.27 20.90
CA ASN A 155 -10.67 7.95 21.45
C ASN A 155 -11.68 6.86 21.05
N ALA A 156 -11.90 6.75 19.73
CA ALA A 156 -12.91 5.90 19.13
C ALA A 156 -12.31 5.03 18.02
N THR A 157 -12.92 3.87 17.81
CA THR A 157 -12.57 2.97 16.72
C THR A 157 -13.44 3.21 15.49
N ALA A 158 -13.08 2.64 14.33
CA ALA A 158 -13.91 2.69 13.15
C ALA A 158 -15.30 2.06 13.37
N VAL A 159 -15.42 1.08 14.26
CA VAL A 159 -16.69 0.44 14.62
C VAL A 159 -17.60 1.40 15.38
N ASP A 160 -17.02 2.22 16.29
CA ASP A 160 -17.79 3.22 17.03
C ASP A 160 -18.46 4.25 16.10
N PHE A 161 -17.80 4.60 15.00
CA PHE A 161 -18.34 5.53 13.99
C PHE A 161 -19.38 4.89 13.07
N GLN A 162 -19.47 3.57 13.02
CA GLN A 162 -20.50 2.85 12.25
C GLN A 162 -21.81 2.70 13.02
N GLN A 163 -21.76 2.76 14.35
CA GLN A 163 -22.94 2.67 15.21
C GLN A 163 -23.70 3.99 15.23
N GLU A 164 -25.02 3.94 15.30
CA GLU A 164 -25.84 5.14 15.48
C GLU A 164 -25.52 5.82 16.80
N GLY A 165 -25.44 7.15 16.77
CA GLY A 165 -25.15 7.98 17.94
C GLY A 165 -24.23 9.15 17.65
N GLU A 166 -23.89 9.88 18.69
CA GLU A 166 -23.13 11.14 18.65
C GLU A 166 -21.81 11.02 17.86
N LYS A 167 -21.06 9.93 18.04
CA LYS A 167 -19.78 9.74 17.35
C LYS A 167 -19.94 9.62 15.83
N ARG A 168 -21.01 8.97 15.36
CA ARG A 168 -21.31 8.90 13.92
C ARG A 168 -21.70 10.26 13.36
N GLU A 169 -22.53 11.01 14.07
CA GLU A 169 -22.98 12.34 13.66
C GLU A 169 -21.81 13.35 13.52
N MET A 170 -20.73 13.16 14.30
CA MET A 170 -19.56 14.03 14.24
C MET A 170 -18.67 13.84 13.00
N ILE A 171 -18.79 12.72 12.26
CA ILE A 171 -17.98 12.42 11.08
C ILE A 171 -18.78 12.40 9.77
N CYS A 172 -20.10 12.52 9.83
CA CYS A 172 -21.01 12.64 8.70
C CYS A 172 -21.33 14.09 8.43
#